data_b65776815e0ee7661141125b41c49554
#
_entry.id   b65776815e0ee7661141125b41c49554
#
_cell.length_a   1.000
_cell.length_b   1.000
_cell.length_c   1.000
_cell.angle_alpha   90.00
_cell.angle_beta   90.00
_cell.angle_gamma   90.00
#
_symmetry.space_group_name_H-M   'P 1'
#
loop_
_entity.id
_entity.type
_entity.pdbx_description
1 polymer ?
#
loop_
_entity_poly.entity_id
_entity_poly.type
_entity_poly.pdbx_seq_one_letter_code
_entity_poly.pdbx_strand_id
1 'polypeptide(L)'
;MCIRDRKNPPLLFNLAELQNECSRRFKISPDETLRIVQDLYEKKLVTYPRTDARVLSTAVAKEIHKNLNGLSKYEPTAALLGYIAKERTHKGLEKTRYVNDSQITDHYAIIPTGQGLLALQAVSGTARQVYDLIVRRFLSIFYPPAVYQKMMLELEVGREHFFSNFKILAEEGFYKVTGIPG
;
A
#
# COMPACT_ATOMS: atom_id res chain seq x y z
N MET A 1 6.51 28.44 14.15
CA MET A 1 5.19 28.03 13.63
C MET A 1 5.19 26.52 13.42
N CYS A 2 4.15 25.83 13.87
CA CYS A 2 3.98 24.39 13.71
C CYS A 2 2.77 24.14 12.82
N ILE A 3 2.96 23.41 11.72
CA ILE A 3 1.90 23.07 10.77
C ILE A 3 1.78 21.55 10.71
N ARG A 4 0.55 21.04 10.83
CA ARG A 4 0.28 19.63 10.64
C ARG A 4 0.09 19.33 9.16
N ASP A 5 0.80 18.34 8.68
CA ASP A 5 0.74 17.88 7.29
C ASP A 5 0.33 16.42 7.28
N ARG A 6 -0.69 16.09 6.48
CA ARG A 6 -1.22 14.73 6.37
C ARG A 6 -0.77 14.11 5.06
N LYS A 7 -0.29 12.89 5.15
CA LYS A 7 0.05 12.09 3.98
C LYS A 7 -0.87 10.88 3.90
N ASN A 8 -1.74 10.87 2.90
CA ASN A 8 -2.64 9.75 2.68
C ASN A 8 -1.88 8.52 2.19
N PRO A 9 -2.38 7.30 2.49
CA PRO A 9 -1.84 6.10 1.86
C PRO A 9 -1.86 6.25 0.34
N PRO A 10 -0.79 5.81 -0.35
CA PRO A 10 -0.74 5.91 -1.81
C PRO A 10 -1.82 5.07 -2.47
N LEU A 11 -2.10 5.37 -3.73
CA LEU A 11 -2.99 4.54 -4.54
C LEU A 11 -2.40 3.14 -4.66
N LEU A 12 -3.23 2.20 -5.04
CA LEU A 12 -2.85 0.81 -5.21
C LEU A 12 -1.86 0.64 -6.38
N PHE A 13 -1.29 -0.54 -6.51
CA PHE A 13 -0.34 -0.82 -7.59
C PHE A 13 -1.05 -1.06 -8.91
N ASN A 14 -0.59 -0.36 -9.95
CA ASN A 14 -0.64 -0.88 -11.30
C ASN A 14 0.69 -1.60 -11.59
N LEU A 15 0.87 -2.13 -12.78
CA LEU A 15 2.10 -2.85 -13.10
C LEU A 15 3.34 -1.94 -13.04
N ALA A 16 3.26 -0.75 -13.62
CA ALA A 16 4.40 0.18 -13.66
C ALA A 16 4.86 0.58 -12.25
N GLU A 17 3.94 0.91 -11.36
CA GLU A 17 4.27 1.27 -9.99
C GLU A 17 4.87 0.08 -9.22
N LEU A 18 4.34 -1.12 -9.44
CA LEU A 18 4.89 -2.32 -8.83
C LEU A 18 6.33 -2.57 -9.31
N GLN A 19 6.56 -2.42 -10.61
CA GLN A 19 7.91 -2.58 -11.19
C GLN A 19 8.89 -1.56 -10.60
N ASN A 20 8.46 -0.30 -10.43
CA ASN A 20 9.28 0.75 -9.84
C ASN A 20 9.65 0.43 -8.39
N GLU A 21 8.68 0.04 -7.58
CA GLU A 21 8.92 -0.30 -6.18
C GLU A 21 9.81 -1.53 -6.02
N CYS A 22 9.60 -2.57 -6.83
CA CYS A 22 10.43 -3.76 -6.79
C CYS A 22 11.86 -3.48 -7.22
N SER A 23 12.06 -2.62 -8.23
CA SER A 23 13.39 -2.19 -8.63
C SER A 23 14.10 -1.44 -7.51
N ARG A 24 13.39 -0.53 -6.87
CA ARG A 24 13.94 0.27 -5.77
C ARG A 24 14.28 -0.56 -4.54
N ARG A 25 13.37 -1.45 -4.13
CA ARG A 25 13.50 -2.20 -2.86
C ARG A 25 14.30 -3.48 -3.01
N PHE A 26 14.09 -4.22 -4.10
CA PHE A 26 14.62 -5.58 -4.26
C PHE A 26 15.67 -5.68 -5.35
N LYS A 27 15.94 -4.59 -6.07
CA LYS A 27 16.96 -4.54 -7.13
C LYS A 27 16.71 -5.57 -8.24
N ILE A 28 15.44 -5.82 -8.56
CA ILE A 28 15.04 -6.69 -9.66
C ILE A 28 14.54 -5.87 -10.85
N SER A 29 14.72 -6.41 -12.04
CA SER A 29 14.32 -5.72 -13.27
C SER A 29 12.80 -5.66 -13.44
N PRO A 30 12.28 -4.75 -14.26
CA PRO A 30 10.86 -4.74 -14.61
C PRO A 30 10.36 -6.06 -15.18
N ASP A 31 11.15 -6.72 -16.03
CA ASP A 31 10.79 -8.01 -16.62
C ASP A 31 10.72 -9.10 -15.57
N GLU A 32 11.65 -9.12 -14.62
CA GLU A 32 11.64 -10.05 -13.51
C GLU A 32 10.40 -9.86 -12.64
N THR A 33 10.06 -8.60 -12.34
CA THR A 33 8.86 -8.27 -11.56
C THR A 33 7.60 -8.76 -12.27
N LEU A 34 7.49 -8.54 -13.58
CA LEU A 34 6.35 -9.00 -14.35
C LEU A 34 6.23 -10.53 -14.30
N ARG A 35 7.35 -11.23 -14.47
CA ARG A 35 7.36 -12.69 -14.41
C ARG A 35 6.89 -13.19 -13.06
N ILE A 36 7.37 -12.59 -11.98
CA ILE A 36 7.00 -12.95 -10.61
C ILE A 36 5.51 -12.71 -10.38
N VAL A 37 5.02 -11.52 -10.70
CA VAL A 37 3.62 -11.19 -10.40
C VAL A 37 2.66 -11.96 -11.31
N GLN A 38 3.06 -12.29 -12.53
CA GLN A 38 2.29 -13.16 -13.42
C GLN A 38 2.16 -14.56 -12.82
N ASP A 39 3.23 -15.10 -12.26
CA ASP A 39 3.21 -16.39 -11.57
C ASP A 39 2.32 -16.36 -10.33
N LEU A 40 2.39 -15.28 -9.54
CA LEU A 40 1.51 -15.10 -8.39
C LEU A 40 0.03 -15.06 -8.82
N TYR A 41 -0.26 -14.41 -9.93
CA TYR A 41 -1.61 -14.39 -10.51
C TYR A 41 -2.08 -15.79 -10.91
N GLU A 42 -1.24 -16.55 -11.60
CA GLU A 42 -1.56 -17.90 -12.03
C GLU A 42 -1.81 -18.84 -10.85
N LYS A 43 -1.16 -18.59 -9.72
CA LYS A 43 -1.39 -19.27 -8.46
C LYS A 43 -2.59 -18.72 -7.69
N LYS A 44 -3.32 -17.77 -8.25
CA LYS A 44 -4.52 -17.14 -7.69
C LYS A 44 -4.26 -16.31 -6.41
N LEU A 45 -3.02 -15.92 -6.18
CA LEU A 45 -2.63 -15.12 -5.02
C LEU A 45 -2.97 -13.64 -5.17
N VAL A 46 -2.88 -13.12 -6.38
CA VAL A 46 -3.14 -11.71 -6.68
C VAL A 46 -4.04 -11.58 -7.90
N THR A 47 -4.59 -10.38 -8.10
CA THR A 47 -5.41 -10.05 -9.25
C THR A 47 -4.56 -9.85 -10.50
N TYR A 48 -5.20 -9.70 -11.66
CA TYR A 48 -4.51 -9.64 -12.95
C TYR A 48 -3.48 -8.50 -12.99
N PRO A 49 -2.19 -8.81 -13.29
CA PRO A 49 -1.12 -7.82 -13.11
C PRO A 49 -0.92 -6.85 -14.27
N ARG A 50 -1.38 -7.18 -15.48
CA ARG A 50 -1.21 -6.31 -16.64
C ARG A 50 -2.31 -5.25 -16.67
N THR A 51 -2.21 -4.31 -15.76
CA THR A 51 -3.20 -3.24 -15.57
C THR A 51 -2.53 -1.89 -15.42
N ASP A 52 -3.16 -0.87 -15.96
CA ASP A 52 -2.76 0.53 -15.76
C ASP A 52 -3.52 1.18 -14.60
N ALA A 53 -4.58 0.53 -14.12
CA ALA A 53 -5.43 1.09 -13.07
C ALA A 53 -4.73 1.00 -11.70
N ARG A 54 -4.88 2.08 -10.93
CA ARG A 54 -4.38 2.18 -9.55
C ARG A 54 -5.51 2.22 -8.54
N VAL A 55 -6.72 1.94 -8.98
CA VAL A 55 -7.95 2.01 -8.17
C VAL A 55 -8.77 0.74 -8.38
N LEU A 56 -9.78 0.57 -7.54
CA LEU A 56 -10.72 -0.54 -7.60
C LEU A 56 -12.03 -0.08 -8.24
N SER A 57 -12.82 -1.06 -8.70
CA SER A 57 -14.21 -0.81 -9.10
C SER A 57 -15.12 -0.80 -7.89
N THR A 58 -16.29 -0.20 -8.03
CA THR A 58 -17.34 -0.21 -6.99
C THR A 58 -17.74 -1.63 -6.65
N ALA A 59 -17.88 -2.51 -7.66
CA ALA A 59 -18.27 -3.91 -7.45
C ALA A 59 -17.24 -4.65 -6.59
N VAL A 60 -15.95 -4.48 -6.86
CA VAL A 60 -14.87 -5.10 -6.07
C VAL A 60 -14.85 -4.53 -4.65
N ALA A 61 -15.01 -3.22 -4.52
CA ALA A 61 -14.99 -2.57 -3.21
C ALA A 61 -16.09 -3.08 -2.27
N LYS A 62 -17.28 -3.34 -2.80
CA LYS A 62 -18.40 -3.88 -2.01
C LYS A 62 -18.14 -5.28 -1.48
N GLU A 63 -17.27 -6.03 -2.13
CA GLU A 63 -16.93 -7.41 -1.77
C GLU A 63 -15.55 -7.52 -1.11
N ILE A 64 -14.93 -6.39 -0.75
CA ILE A 64 -13.55 -6.35 -0.29
C ILE A 64 -13.33 -7.14 1.02
N HIS A 65 -14.39 -7.31 1.81
CA HIS A 65 -14.32 -8.12 3.03
C HIS A 65 -13.86 -9.55 2.75
N LYS A 66 -14.14 -10.08 1.57
CA LYS A 66 -13.70 -11.43 1.18
C LYS A 66 -12.18 -11.51 1.06
N ASN A 67 -11.58 -10.49 0.46
CA ASN A 67 -10.12 -10.38 0.35
C ASN A 67 -9.48 -10.28 1.73
N LEU A 68 -10.02 -9.41 2.58
CA LEU A 68 -9.52 -9.21 3.93
C LEU A 68 -9.64 -10.48 4.78
N ASN A 69 -10.77 -11.15 4.72
CA ASN A 69 -10.98 -12.39 5.46
C ASN A 69 -10.01 -13.48 5.03
N GLY A 70 -9.75 -13.60 3.72
CA GLY A 70 -8.80 -14.57 3.20
C GLY A 70 -7.37 -14.32 3.70
N LEU A 71 -6.99 -13.06 3.89
CA LEU A 71 -5.67 -12.69 4.38
C LEU A 71 -5.45 -13.00 5.86
N SER A 72 -6.50 -13.37 6.60
CA SER A 72 -6.35 -13.73 8.01
C SER A 72 -5.37 -14.89 8.23
N LYS A 73 -5.16 -15.71 7.21
CA LYS A 73 -4.24 -16.85 7.25
C LYS A 73 -2.82 -16.48 6.80
N TYR A 74 -2.61 -15.26 6.36
CA TYR A 74 -1.29 -14.78 5.99
C TYR A 74 -0.61 -14.16 7.22
N GLU A 75 0.27 -14.93 7.84
CA GLU A 75 0.87 -14.62 9.14
C GLU A 75 1.56 -13.24 9.21
N PRO A 76 2.39 -12.83 8.23
CA PRO A 76 3.15 -11.59 8.35
C PRO A 76 2.31 -10.33 8.56
N THR A 77 1.06 -10.33 8.11
CA THR A 77 0.18 -9.16 8.25
C THR A 77 -1.09 -9.44 9.05
N ALA A 78 -1.22 -10.63 9.63
CA ALA A 78 -2.43 -11.03 10.35
C ALA A 78 -2.81 -10.06 11.48
N ALA A 79 -1.82 -9.56 12.22
CA ALA A 79 -2.06 -8.60 13.31
C ALA A 79 -2.64 -7.27 12.81
N LEU A 80 -2.31 -6.87 11.59
CA LEU A 80 -2.79 -5.62 10.99
C LEU A 80 -4.27 -5.67 10.65
N LEU A 81 -4.81 -6.85 10.41
CA LEU A 81 -6.23 -7.04 10.12
C LEU A 81 -7.11 -6.78 11.34
N GLY A 82 -6.57 -6.95 12.54
CA GLY A 82 -7.30 -6.67 13.78
C GLY A 82 -7.79 -5.23 13.87
N TYR A 83 -6.94 -4.27 13.52
CA TYR A 83 -7.32 -2.86 13.49
C TYR A 83 -8.45 -2.62 12.48
N ILE A 84 -8.31 -3.16 11.27
CA ILE A 84 -9.30 -2.98 10.20
C ILE A 84 -10.67 -3.53 10.61
N ALA A 85 -10.68 -4.71 11.22
CA ALA A 85 -11.91 -5.35 11.69
C ALA A 85 -12.55 -4.57 12.85
N LYS A 86 -11.74 -4.16 13.83
CA LYS A 86 -12.22 -3.44 15.01
C LYS A 86 -12.79 -2.08 14.64
N GLU A 87 -12.07 -1.31 13.85
CA GLU A 87 -12.47 0.04 13.47
C GLU A 87 -13.38 0.07 12.23
N ARG A 88 -13.60 -1.09 11.60
CA ARG A 88 -14.44 -1.23 10.40
C ARG A 88 -14.04 -0.27 9.27
N THR A 89 -12.74 -0.05 9.10
CA THR A 89 -12.22 0.92 8.13
C THR A 89 -12.46 0.53 6.67
N HIS A 90 -12.80 -0.74 6.42
CA HIS A 90 -13.17 -1.21 5.07
C HIS A 90 -14.60 -0.80 4.65
N LYS A 91 -15.43 -0.36 5.60
CA LYS A 91 -16.78 0.12 5.30
C LYS A 91 -16.71 1.45 4.57
N GLY A 92 -17.52 1.59 3.52
CA GLY A 92 -17.55 2.81 2.73
C GLY A 92 -16.36 2.99 1.78
N LEU A 93 -15.60 1.92 1.52
CA LEU A 93 -14.44 1.97 0.62
C LEU A 93 -14.81 2.54 -0.76
N GLU A 94 -16.01 2.25 -1.26
CA GLU A 94 -16.50 2.72 -2.56
C GLU A 94 -16.63 4.25 -2.66
N LYS A 95 -16.62 4.94 -1.51
CA LYS A 95 -16.70 6.40 -1.45
C LYS A 95 -15.33 7.07 -1.34
N THR A 96 -14.26 6.29 -1.35
CA THR A 96 -12.90 6.80 -1.18
C THR A 96 -12.20 7.03 -2.52
N ARG A 97 -11.05 7.70 -2.48
CA ARG A 97 -10.19 7.91 -3.64
C ARG A 97 -9.64 6.63 -4.26
N TYR A 98 -9.73 5.51 -3.55
CA TYR A 98 -9.21 4.22 -4.00
C TYR A 98 -10.18 3.45 -4.89
N VAL A 99 -11.36 4.02 -5.13
CA VAL A 99 -12.39 3.42 -5.97
C VAL A 99 -12.86 4.45 -6.99
N ASN A 100 -12.75 4.11 -8.28
CA ASN A 100 -13.17 5.02 -9.36
C ASN A 100 -13.42 4.22 -10.65
N ASP A 101 -14.69 3.91 -10.91
CA ASP A 101 -15.06 3.12 -12.08
C ASP A 101 -14.65 3.77 -13.41
N SER A 102 -14.60 5.10 -13.46
CA SER A 102 -14.23 5.83 -14.68
C SER A 102 -12.75 5.64 -15.07
N GLN A 103 -11.91 5.23 -14.15
CA GLN A 103 -10.47 5.00 -14.37
C GLN A 103 -10.16 3.52 -14.66
N ILE A 104 -11.16 2.69 -14.78
CA ILE A 104 -11.02 1.27 -15.05
C ILE A 104 -11.56 0.97 -16.45
N THR A 105 -10.74 0.33 -17.28
CA THR A 105 -11.17 -0.17 -18.58
C THR A 105 -11.52 -1.65 -18.47
N ASP A 106 -10.50 -2.53 -18.49
CA ASP A 106 -10.71 -3.98 -18.42
C ASP A 106 -10.38 -4.55 -17.03
N HIS A 107 -9.40 -3.95 -16.35
CA HIS A 107 -8.87 -4.46 -15.10
C HIS A 107 -8.70 -3.36 -14.07
N TYR A 108 -8.86 -3.72 -12.79
CA TYR A 108 -8.57 -2.84 -11.66
C TYR A 108 -7.14 -3.10 -11.14
N ALA A 109 -6.74 -2.39 -10.08
CA ALA A 109 -5.39 -2.47 -9.51
C ALA A 109 -5.02 -3.87 -9.04
N ILE A 110 -3.73 -4.10 -8.86
CA ILE A 110 -3.18 -5.36 -8.35
C ILE A 110 -3.37 -5.38 -6.84
N ILE A 111 -4.18 -6.32 -6.36
CA ILE A 111 -4.43 -6.54 -4.94
C ILE A 111 -4.36 -8.05 -4.63
N PRO A 112 -4.13 -8.43 -3.36
CA PRO A 112 -4.21 -9.83 -2.99
C PRO A 112 -5.67 -10.30 -3.04
N THR A 113 -5.84 -11.55 -3.45
CA THR A 113 -7.17 -12.16 -3.51
C THR A 113 -7.64 -12.69 -2.16
N GLY A 114 -6.70 -13.01 -1.28
CA GLY A 114 -6.96 -13.76 -0.05
C GLY A 114 -7.04 -15.27 -0.27
N GLN A 115 -6.81 -15.72 -1.49
CA GLN A 115 -6.83 -17.15 -1.87
C GLN A 115 -5.42 -17.62 -2.22
N GLY A 116 -5.27 -18.92 -2.41
CA GLY A 116 -4.04 -19.52 -2.92
C GLY A 116 -2.86 -19.53 -1.95
N LEU A 117 -3.06 -19.24 -0.67
CA LEU A 117 -1.97 -19.10 0.30
C LEU A 117 -1.10 -20.34 0.47
N LEU A 118 -1.67 -21.54 0.23
CA LEU A 118 -0.87 -22.76 0.26
C LEU A 118 0.21 -22.78 -0.82
N ALA A 119 -0.06 -22.18 -1.97
CA ALA A 119 0.91 -22.09 -3.05
C ALA A 119 2.09 -21.17 -2.72
N LEU A 120 1.93 -20.27 -1.75
CA LEU A 120 2.98 -19.36 -1.34
C LEU A 120 4.21 -20.08 -0.76
N GLN A 121 4.02 -21.28 -0.23
CA GLN A 121 5.12 -22.09 0.29
C GLN A 121 6.08 -22.57 -0.80
N ALA A 122 5.58 -22.66 -2.04
CA ALA A 122 6.35 -23.17 -3.18
C ALA A 122 7.03 -22.08 -4.00
N VAL A 123 6.82 -20.79 -3.68
CA VAL A 123 7.43 -19.70 -4.44
C VAL A 123 8.78 -19.29 -3.82
N SER A 124 9.61 -18.61 -4.62
CA SER A 124 10.92 -18.14 -4.18
C SER A 124 10.80 -17.08 -3.07
N GLY A 125 11.91 -16.83 -2.37
CA GLY A 125 11.96 -15.76 -1.37
C GLY A 125 11.66 -14.38 -1.97
N THR A 126 12.16 -14.10 -3.19
CA THR A 126 11.88 -12.85 -3.89
C THR A 126 10.41 -12.72 -4.22
N ALA A 127 9.76 -13.79 -4.68
CA ALA A 127 8.34 -13.79 -4.98
C ALA A 127 7.49 -13.54 -3.71
N ARG A 128 7.92 -14.08 -2.57
CA ARG A 128 7.27 -13.80 -1.27
C ARG A 128 7.39 -12.34 -0.88
N GLN A 129 8.55 -11.72 -1.13
CA GLN A 129 8.74 -10.30 -0.87
C GLN A 129 7.84 -9.44 -1.76
N VAL A 130 7.68 -9.80 -3.02
CA VAL A 130 6.77 -9.09 -3.93
C VAL A 130 5.32 -9.25 -3.46
N TYR A 131 4.91 -10.44 -3.08
CA TYR A 131 3.58 -10.69 -2.54
C TYR A 131 3.33 -9.86 -1.27
N ASP A 132 4.28 -9.86 -0.34
CA ASP A 132 4.18 -9.09 0.90
C ASP A 132 4.04 -7.58 0.61
N LEU A 133 4.80 -7.08 -0.35
CA LEU A 133 4.70 -5.68 -0.79
C LEU A 133 3.29 -5.35 -1.29
N ILE A 134 2.71 -6.21 -2.10
CA ILE A 134 1.35 -6.04 -2.63
C ILE A 134 0.33 -6.06 -1.49
N VAL A 135 0.45 -7.02 -0.57
CA VAL A 135 -0.45 -7.11 0.59
C VAL A 135 -0.39 -5.83 1.43
N ARG A 136 0.81 -5.36 1.75
CA ARG A 136 0.98 -4.17 2.58
C ARG A 136 0.47 -2.89 1.90
N ARG A 137 0.68 -2.74 0.60
CA ARG A 137 0.10 -1.61 -0.15
C ARG A 137 -1.43 -1.66 -0.08
N PHE A 138 -2.01 -2.84 -0.26
CA PHE A 138 -3.46 -3.04 -0.16
C PHE A 138 -3.98 -2.70 1.24
N LEU A 139 -3.36 -3.24 2.29
CA LEU A 139 -3.81 -2.98 3.67
C LEU A 139 -3.64 -1.52 4.09
N SER A 140 -2.68 -0.82 3.51
CA SER A 140 -2.39 0.58 3.86
C SER A 140 -3.59 1.51 3.64
N ILE A 141 -4.43 1.23 2.64
CA ILE A 141 -5.57 2.10 2.32
C ILE A 141 -6.65 2.08 3.40
N PHE A 142 -6.62 1.09 4.30
CA PHE A 142 -7.56 0.96 5.41
C PHE A 142 -7.04 1.61 6.70
N TYR A 143 -5.85 2.19 6.67
CA TYR A 143 -5.24 2.88 7.80
C TYR A 143 -5.32 4.39 7.61
N PRO A 144 -5.27 5.16 8.71
CA PRO A 144 -5.33 6.61 8.62
C PRO A 144 -4.07 7.20 7.98
N PRO A 145 -4.12 8.47 7.55
CA PRO A 145 -2.94 9.16 7.06
C PRO A 145 -1.82 9.19 8.09
N ALA A 146 -0.58 9.23 7.60
CA ALA A 146 0.55 9.63 8.43
C ALA A 146 0.47 11.13 8.67
N VAL A 147 0.82 11.58 9.87
CA VAL A 147 0.77 13.00 10.23
C VAL A 147 2.15 13.47 10.61
N TYR A 148 2.60 14.51 9.93
CA TYR A 148 3.85 15.19 10.22
C TYR A 148 3.58 16.56 10.85
N GLN A 149 4.46 16.97 11.74
CA GLN A 149 4.53 18.34 12.20
C GLN A 149 5.70 19.02 11.52
N LYS A 150 5.40 20.07 10.76
CA LYS A 150 6.43 20.92 10.17
C LYS A 150 6.74 22.05 11.15
N MET A 151 7.99 22.15 11.54
CA MET A 151 8.46 23.18 12.46
C MET A 151 9.44 24.07 11.73
N MET A 152 9.30 25.39 11.94
CA MET A 152 10.25 26.37 11.47
C MET A 152 10.94 26.96 12.68
N LEU A 153 12.27 26.89 12.69
CA LEU A 153 13.11 27.50 13.70
C LEU A 153 13.81 28.73 13.10
N GLU A 154 13.64 29.89 13.75
CA GLU A 154 14.39 31.09 13.42
C GLU A 154 15.47 31.28 14.47
N LEU A 155 16.69 31.39 14.01
CA LEU A 155 17.84 31.66 14.86
C LEU A 155 18.45 33.01 14.48
N GLU A 156 18.57 33.92 15.46
CA GLU A 156 19.24 35.20 15.28
C GLU A 156 20.62 35.14 15.91
N VAL A 157 21.64 35.39 15.10
CA VAL A 157 23.05 35.46 15.54
C VAL A 157 23.61 36.82 15.07
N GLY A 158 23.79 37.75 16.02
CA GLY A 158 24.16 39.09 15.67
C GLY A 158 23.09 39.82 14.88
N ARG A 159 23.39 40.22 13.63
CA ARG A 159 22.43 40.83 12.70
C ARG A 159 21.90 39.87 11.65
N GLU A 160 22.30 38.62 11.73
CA GLU A 160 21.92 37.61 10.75
C GLU A 160 20.81 36.74 11.30
N HIS A 161 19.87 36.37 10.40
CA HIS A 161 18.77 35.51 10.70
C HIS A 161 18.93 34.18 9.92
N PHE A 162 18.83 33.09 10.61
CA PHE A 162 18.88 31.73 10.02
C PHE A 162 17.55 31.05 10.23
N PHE A 163 17.05 30.44 9.16
CA PHE A 163 15.79 29.67 9.19
C PHE A 163 16.09 28.20 8.97
N SER A 164 15.55 27.36 9.81
CA SER A 164 15.63 25.92 9.65
C SER A 164 14.23 25.31 9.67
N ASN A 165 13.94 24.52 8.65
CA ASN A 165 12.68 23.79 8.54
C ASN A 165 12.93 22.32 8.78
N PHE A 166 12.09 21.68 9.62
CA PHE A 166 12.16 20.25 9.81
C PHE A 166 10.78 19.67 10.02
N LYS A 167 10.67 18.38 9.67
CA LYS A 167 9.45 17.59 9.85
C LYS A 167 9.67 16.55 10.92
N ILE A 168 8.68 16.42 11.81
CA ILE A 168 8.65 15.35 12.80
C ILE A 168 7.42 14.50 12.53
N LEU A 169 7.60 13.17 12.49
CA LEU A 169 6.49 12.25 12.37
C LEU A 169 5.72 12.24 13.69
N ALA A 170 4.49 12.75 13.68
CA ALA A 170 3.63 12.84 14.85
C ALA A 170 2.73 11.61 15.00
N GLU A 171 2.21 11.09 13.88
CA GLU A 171 1.36 9.91 13.87
C GLU A 171 1.77 9.03 12.70
N GLU A 172 2.01 7.74 12.96
CA GLU A 172 2.47 6.82 11.92
C GLU A 172 1.38 6.52 10.88
N GLY A 173 0.12 6.39 11.31
CA GLY A 173 -0.96 6.04 10.41
C GLY A 173 -0.64 4.76 9.63
N PHE A 174 -0.76 4.83 8.30
CA PHE A 174 -0.50 3.68 7.43
C PHE A 174 0.98 3.22 7.41
N TYR A 175 1.91 4.01 7.94
CA TYR A 175 3.29 3.55 8.06
C TYR A 175 3.43 2.34 9.00
N LYS A 176 2.45 2.09 9.86
CA LYS A 176 2.39 0.85 10.64
C LYS A 176 2.33 -0.39 9.76
N VAL A 177 1.78 -0.25 8.55
CA VAL A 177 1.62 -1.34 7.59
C VAL A 177 2.83 -1.43 6.66
N THR A 178 3.24 -0.30 6.09
CA THR A 178 4.24 -0.25 5.02
C THR A 178 5.65 0.02 5.51
N GLY A 179 5.81 0.50 6.73
CA GLY A 179 7.07 1.02 7.24
C GLY A 179 7.24 2.50 6.92
N ILE A 180 8.11 3.16 7.67
CA ILE A 180 8.45 4.58 7.48
C ILE A 180 9.43 4.67 6.30
N PRO A 181 9.19 5.56 5.31
CA PRO A 181 10.12 5.73 4.19
C PRO A 181 11.49 6.19 4.69
N GLY A 182 12.55 5.57 4.16
CA GLY A 182 13.93 5.92 4.45
C GLY A 182 14.46 7.07 3.59
#